data_2765517fab9ff12b374c0c8d5a67e178
#
_entry.id   2765517fab9ff12b374c0c8d5a67e178
#
_cell.length_a   1.000
_cell.length_b   1.000
_cell.length_c   1.000
_cell.angle_alpha   90.00
_cell.angle_beta   90.00
_cell.angle_gamma   90.00
#
_symmetry.space_group_name_H-M   'P 1'
#
loop_
_entity.id
_entity.type
_entity.pdbx_description
1 polymer ?
#
loop_
_entity_poly.entity_id
_entity_poly.type
_entity_poly.pdbx_seq_one_letter_code
_entity_poly.pdbx_strand_id
1 'polypeptide(L)'
;MCEDTDDPRALPGSAEEERPLEVDQDVGRASPHAYHADLHQNADADSTIDERISSYTATLTSSVLNYPEEHGRRYHAYRPGSYFAPNDEDESDRLDFTHALIRKTLDEELYLAPLQKEKVHRILDIGTGTGICEVSFAEVWMRANGSYTGAIEMGDEFDHAEVPSLPSSNSSLLMPTGHRQRLECDSARVTPPNVKFEIDDVESPWLHPSKFDFIFSRYLAGSIGDWPKLVRNVYDNLNPGGWAEFQDYDFLFKSDDGSYKEEHHTWQWNTQFIDATVSIGRESRPGPKLEQWVRDAGFVNVRHFVHKWPIGPWPKDAYYKDIGMCNLIQLLDGLEAFTLRVFCGVLQWPEAKVLVMLAKVRAELKAGTFHSYGNFHVVYGQKA
;
A
#
# COMPACT_ATOMS: atom_id res chain seq x y z
N MET A 1 -8.71 -16.39 -36.73
CA MET A 1 -9.77 -15.52 -36.23
C MET A 1 -10.02 -15.99 -34.80
N CYS A 2 -9.36 -15.36 -33.84
CA CYS A 2 -9.64 -15.57 -32.43
C CYS A 2 -10.74 -14.58 -32.07
N GLU A 3 -11.88 -15.09 -31.67
CA GLU A 3 -12.98 -14.30 -31.14
C GLU A 3 -12.53 -13.70 -29.82
N ASP A 4 -12.56 -12.37 -29.72
CA ASP A 4 -12.51 -11.63 -28.47
C ASP A 4 -13.73 -12.08 -27.65
N THR A 5 -13.48 -12.91 -26.63
CA THR A 5 -14.50 -13.18 -25.61
C THR A 5 -14.60 -11.92 -24.76
N ASP A 6 -15.68 -11.18 -24.91
CA ASP A 6 -16.08 -10.12 -24.00
C ASP A 6 -15.97 -10.61 -22.56
N ASP A 7 -14.99 -10.11 -21.82
CA ASP A 7 -14.88 -10.29 -20.37
C ASP A 7 -15.99 -9.44 -19.72
N PRO A 8 -17.01 -10.06 -19.07
CA PRO A 8 -18.09 -9.30 -18.44
C PRO A 8 -17.64 -8.44 -17.24
N ARG A 9 -16.35 -8.42 -16.92
CA ARG A 9 -15.73 -7.60 -15.88
C ARG A 9 -14.86 -6.48 -16.47
N ALA A 10 -15.15 -6.04 -17.69
CA ALA A 10 -14.49 -4.85 -18.21
C ALA A 10 -14.84 -3.66 -17.32
N LEU A 11 -14.05 -3.48 -16.24
CA LEU A 11 -14.02 -2.22 -15.50
C LEU A 11 -13.68 -1.12 -16.53
N PRO A 12 -14.30 0.06 -16.44
CA PRO A 12 -13.96 1.19 -17.29
C PRO A 12 -12.53 1.63 -16.95
N GLY A 13 -11.53 1.05 -17.60
CA GLY A 13 -10.15 1.26 -17.19
C GLY A 13 -9.17 1.59 -18.29
N SER A 14 -9.21 0.95 -19.44
CA SER A 14 -8.07 1.06 -20.37
C SER A 14 -8.10 2.23 -21.35
N ALA A 15 -9.26 2.86 -21.57
CA ALA A 15 -9.41 4.02 -22.49
C ALA A 15 -9.82 5.33 -21.78
N GLU A 16 -10.38 5.27 -20.57
CA GLU A 16 -10.73 6.47 -19.79
C GLU A 16 -9.53 7.07 -19.05
N GLU A 17 -8.52 6.26 -18.74
CA GLU A 17 -7.34 6.67 -17.95
C GLU A 17 -6.38 7.59 -18.69
N GLU A 18 -6.39 7.61 -20.02
CA GLU A 18 -5.60 8.54 -20.81
C GLU A 18 -6.22 9.95 -20.90
N ARG A 19 -7.50 10.11 -20.53
CA ARG A 19 -8.15 11.42 -20.59
C ARG A 19 -7.75 12.31 -19.42
N PRO A 20 -7.48 13.60 -19.67
CA PRO A 20 -7.31 14.58 -18.61
C PRO A 20 -8.55 14.66 -17.73
N LEU A 21 -8.36 14.74 -16.41
CA LEU A 21 -9.45 14.96 -15.48
C LEU A 21 -9.91 16.43 -15.54
N GLU A 22 -11.23 16.67 -15.64
CA GLU A 22 -11.77 18.01 -15.56
C GLU A 22 -11.61 18.61 -14.17
N VAL A 23 -11.10 19.85 -14.12
CA VAL A 23 -10.90 20.61 -12.89
C VAL A 23 -12.22 21.22 -12.41
N ASP A 24 -12.52 21.13 -11.11
CA ASP A 24 -13.62 21.85 -10.48
C ASP A 24 -13.21 23.30 -10.24
N GLN A 25 -13.83 24.24 -10.98
CA GLN A 25 -13.52 25.67 -10.88
C GLN A 25 -13.99 26.31 -9.56
N ASP A 26 -14.82 25.62 -8.78
CA ASP A 26 -15.37 26.14 -7.51
C ASP A 26 -14.55 25.74 -6.27
N VAL A 27 -13.61 24.84 -6.37
CA VAL A 27 -12.78 24.36 -5.22
C VAL A 27 -11.94 25.49 -4.60
N GLY A 28 -11.57 26.53 -5.34
CA GLY A 28 -10.83 27.70 -4.83
C GLY A 28 -11.66 28.70 -4.01
N ARG A 29 -12.98 28.51 -3.88
CA ARG A 29 -13.90 29.43 -3.16
C ARG A 29 -14.34 28.95 -1.79
N ALA A 30 -14.03 27.71 -1.42
CA ALA A 30 -14.34 27.19 -0.10
C ALA A 30 -13.35 27.76 0.95
N SER A 31 -13.92 28.45 1.95
CA SER A 31 -13.19 29.11 3.03
C SER A 31 -12.35 28.10 3.84
N PRO A 32 -11.11 28.44 4.29
CA PRO A 32 -10.17 27.51 4.96
C PRO A 32 -10.60 27.05 6.36
N HIS A 33 -11.82 27.26 6.79
CA HIS A 33 -12.23 27.10 8.20
C HIS A 33 -12.81 25.75 8.61
N ALA A 34 -12.76 24.71 7.77
CA ALA A 34 -13.43 23.43 8.08
C ALA A 34 -12.50 22.27 8.52
N TYR A 35 -11.19 22.47 8.59
CA TYR A 35 -10.28 21.38 8.95
C TYR A 35 -9.30 21.75 10.08
N HIS A 36 -9.86 22.04 11.27
CA HIS A 36 -9.12 21.92 12.52
C HIS A 36 -9.50 20.60 13.18
N ALA A 37 -8.72 19.56 12.90
CA ALA A 37 -8.62 18.41 13.79
C ALA A 37 -7.43 18.70 14.73
N ASP A 38 -7.73 19.01 15.98
CA ASP A 38 -6.76 19.05 17.07
C ASP A 38 -6.21 17.62 17.28
N LEU A 39 -5.00 17.41 16.79
CA LEU A 39 -4.21 16.22 17.08
C LEU A 39 -3.08 16.65 18.01
N HIS A 40 -3.31 16.57 19.32
CA HIS A 40 -2.22 16.35 20.30
C HIS A 40 -2.81 16.03 21.68
N GLN A 41 -2.15 15.05 22.29
CA GLN A 41 -2.11 14.62 23.70
C GLN A 41 -3.02 13.45 24.08
N ASN A 42 -2.39 12.24 24.20
CA ASN A 42 -2.14 11.66 25.52
C ASN A 42 -1.33 10.37 25.32
N ALA A 43 -0.10 10.40 25.81
CA ALA A 43 0.69 9.21 26.07
C ALA A 43 0.42 8.82 27.53
N ASP A 44 -0.22 7.69 27.72
CA ASP A 44 -0.16 6.97 29.00
C ASP A 44 0.20 5.51 28.71
N ALA A 45 1.39 5.15 29.18
CA ALA A 45 1.96 3.83 29.07
C ALA A 45 1.18 2.85 29.96
N ASP A 46 0.65 1.80 29.37
CA ASP A 46 0.18 0.63 30.10
C ASP A 46 1.19 -0.52 29.94
N SER A 47 1.85 -0.86 31.06
CA SER A 47 2.95 -1.82 31.15
C SER A 47 2.52 -3.30 31.26
N THR A 48 1.26 -3.63 30.97
CA THR A 48 0.72 -4.99 31.15
C THR A 48 0.70 -5.83 29.87
N ILE A 49 1.09 -5.25 28.73
CA ILE A 49 1.11 -5.92 27.41
C ILE A 49 2.36 -6.81 27.26
N ASP A 50 3.46 -6.47 27.91
CA ASP A 50 4.79 -7.09 27.72
C ASP A 50 4.88 -8.57 28.15
N GLU A 51 4.07 -9.02 29.12
CA GLU A 51 4.14 -10.41 29.60
C GLU A 51 3.40 -11.44 28.72
N ARG A 52 2.42 -11.01 27.90
CA ARG A 52 1.68 -11.91 27.02
C ARG A 52 2.38 -12.14 25.68
N ILE A 53 3.15 -11.17 25.22
CA ILE A 53 3.94 -11.25 23.98
C ILE A 53 5.03 -12.32 24.09
N SER A 54 5.62 -12.52 25.28
CA SER A 54 6.73 -13.45 25.48
C SER A 54 6.37 -14.93 25.28
N SER A 55 5.12 -15.34 25.28
CA SER A 55 4.72 -16.74 25.15
C SER A 55 4.53 -17.20 23.69
N TYR A 56 4.27 -16.28 22.74
CA TYR A 56 4.06 -16.61 21.32
C TYR A 56 5.33 -16.42 20.47
N THR A 57 6.29 -15.65 20.95
CA THR A 57 7.54 -15.31 20.24
C THR A 57 8.64 -16.35 20.39
N ALA A 58 8.34 -17.57 20.85
CA ALA A 58 9.32 -18.63 21.05
C ALA A 58 10.12 -19.04 19.80
N THR A 59 9.74 -18.58 18.61
CA THR A 59 10.43 -18.84 17.34
C THR A 59 11.16 -17.62 16.76
N LEU A 60 10.90 -16.40 17.25
CA LEU A 60 11.60 -15.20 16.79
C LEU A 60 12.79 -14.90 17.69
N THR A 61 13.94 -14.60 17.07
CA THR A 61 15.11 -14.18 17.85
C THR A 61 14.89 -12.78 18.41
N SER A 62 15.35 -12.52 19.62
CA SER A 62 15.23 -11.21 20.30
C SER A 62 15.78 -10.03 19.46
N SER A 63 16.66 -10.30 18.49
CA SER A 63 17.20 -9.30 17.58
C SER A 63 16.19 -8.79 16.55
N VAL A 64 15.16 -9.56 16.22
CA VAL A 64 14.09 -9.14 15.28
C VAL A 64 13.07 -8.24 15.97
N LEU A 65 12.88 -8.42 17.28
CA LEU A 65 11.92 -7.67 18.10
C LEU A 65 12.50 -6.38 18.71
N ASN A 66 13.80 -6.15 18.58
CA ASN A 66 14.43 -4.93 19.10
C ASN A 66 14.37 -3.80 18.04
N TYR A 67 13.20 -3.23 17.88
CA TYR A 67 12.91 -2.20 16.89
C TYR A 67 13.70 -0.90 17.16
N PRO A 68 14.50 -0.40 16.19
CA PRO A 68 15.19 0.87 16.35
C PRO A 68 14.22 2.05 16.27
N GLU A 69 14.41 3.02 17.15
CA GLU A 69 13.73 4.32 17.06
C GLU A 69 14.63 5.34 16.37
N GLU A 70 14.14 5.96 15.30
CA GLU A 70 14.81 7.01 14.55
C GLU A 70 13.81 8.15 14.29
N HIS A 71 14.20 9.39 14.58
CA HIS A 71 13.35 10.57 14.36
C HIS A 71 11.99 10.51 15.08
N GLY A 72 11.94 9.86 16.24
CA GLY A 72 10.69 9.67 17.00
C GLY A 72 9.70 8.66 16.41
N ARG A 73 10.15 7.86 15.44
CA ARG A 73 9.37 6.80 14.78
C ARG A 73 10.04 5.44 15.00
N ARG A 74 9.26 4.37 15.09
CA ARG A 74 9.73 2.99 15.22
C ARG A 74 9.92 2.38 13.84
N TYR A 75 11.03 1.62 13.65
CA TYR A 75 11.36 0.99 12.38
C TYR A 75 11.65 -0.51 12.56
N HIS A 76 11.61 -1.25 11.45
CA HIS A 76 11.90 -2.68 11.43
C HIS A 76 13.34 -3.00 11.85
N ALA A 77 13.50 -4.03 12.69
CA ALA A 77 14.80 -4.53 13.15
C ALA A 77 15.39 -5.57 12.19
N TYR A 78 14.56 -6.28 11.45
CA TYR A 78 15.01 -7.26 10.46
C TYR A 78 15.64 -6.56 9.27
N ARG A 79 16.92 -6.82 8.97
CA ARG A 79 17.71 -6.16 7.91
C ARG A 79 17.56 -4.62 7.94
N PRO A 80 18.10 -3.95 8.96
CA PRO A 80 17.93 -2.50 9.13
C PRO A 80 18.31 -1.73 7.86
N GLY A 81 17.44 -0.81 7.41
CA GLY A 81 17.66 0.00 6.21
C GLY A 81 17.13 -0.60 4.90
N SER A 82 16.65 -1.85 4.87
CA SER A 82 16.04 -2.42 3.67
C SER A 82 14.68 -1.83 3.38
N TYR A 83 13.88 -1.56 4.40
CA TYR A 83 12.60 -0.88 4.30
C TYR A 83 12.71 0.54 4.88
N PHE A 84 12.20 1.54 4.19
CA PHE A 84 12.38 2.93 4.56
C PHE A 84 11.26 3.48 5.46
N ALA A 85 10.07 2.91 5.43
CA ALA A 85 8.94 3.39 6.21
C ALA A 85 8.98 2.86 7.66
N PRO A 86 8.34 3.54 8.61
CA PRO A 86 8.17 3.10 9.99
C PRO A 86 7.29 1.83 10.09
N ASN A 87 7.25 1.25 11.28
CA ASN A 87 6.33 0.16 11.64
C ASN A 87 5.55 0.47 12.92
N ASP A 88 5.31 1.73 13.19
CA ASP A 88 4.52 2.17 14.34
C ASP A 88 3.01 2.20 14.01
N GLU A 89 2.21 2.49 15.04
CA GLU A 89 0.75 2.50 14.94
C GLU A 89 0.23 3.54 13.95
N ASP A 90 0.86 4.73 13.87
CA ASP A 90 0.47 5.76 12.92
C ASP A 90 0.66 5.29 11.46
N GLU A 91 1.73 4.56 11.19
CA GLU A 91 1.96 3.98 9.85
C GLU A 91 0.99 2.84 9.57
N SER A 92 0.68 2.01 10.57
CA SER A 92 -0.32 0.95 10.45
C SER A 92 -1.70 1.52 10.11
N ASP A 93 -2.16 2.55 10.84
CA ASP A 93 -3.41 3.26 10.55
C ASP A 93 -3.43 3.85 9.13
N ARG A 94 -2.30 4.42 8.70
CA ARG A 94 -2.16 4.96 7.34
C ARG A 94 -2.25 3.86 6.28
N LEU A 95 -1.63 2.71 6.50
CA LEU A 95 -1.68 1.57 5.57
C LEU A 95 -3.09 0.99 5.48
N ASP A 96 -3.83 0.89 6.58
CA ASP A 96 -5.23 0.47 6.60
C ASP A 96 -6.12 1.45 5.83
N PHE A 97 -5.87 2.75 5.98
CA PHE A 97 -6.55 3.78 5.19
C PHE A 97 -6.21 3.67 3.70
N THR A 98 -4.95 3.39 3.37
CA THR A 98 -4.50 3.17 1.97
C THR A 98 -5.15 1.91 1.39
N HIS A 99 -5.32 0.84 2.18
CA HIS A 99 -6.07 -0.36 1.76
C HIS A 99 -7.51 -0.01 1.37
N ALA A 100 -8.20 0.80 2.19
CA ALA A 100 -9.56 1.25 1.87
C ALA A 100 -9.59 2.10 0.57
N LEU A 101 -8.60 2.97 0.35
CA LEU A 101 -8.46 3.74 -0.89
C LEU A 101 -8.26 2.82 -2.10
N ILE A 102 -7.41 1.80 -2.00
CA ILE A 102 -7.19 0.83 -3.07
C ILE A 102 -8.47 0.06 -3.39
N ARG A 103 -9.18 -0.44 -2.38
CA ARG A 103 -10.46 -1.13 -2.58
C ARG A 103 -11.48 -0.23 -3.28
N LYS A 104 -11.60 1.03 -2.84
CA LYS A 104 -12.45 2.01 -3.51
C LYS A 104 -12.05 2.22 -4.98
N THR A 105 -10.76 2.24 -5.27
CA THR A 105 -10.23 2.37 -6.65
C THR A 105 -10.59 1.17 -7.52
N LEU A 106 -10.68 -0.02 -6.92
CA LEU A 106 -10.96 -1.29 -7.61
C LEU A 106 -12.42 -1.75 -7.45
N ASP A 107 -13.38 -0.82 -7.28
CA ASP A 107 -14.81 -1.12 -7.12
C ASP A 107 -15.08 -2.16 -6.01
N GLU A 108 -14.40 -2.00 -4.86
CA GLU A 108 -14.44 -2.87 -3.68
C GLU A 108 -13.82 -4.27 -3.89
N GLU A 109 -13.18 -4.53 -5.03
CA GLU A 109 -12.46 -5.78 -5.24
C GLU A 109 -11.07 -5.74 -4.57
N LEU A 110 -10.59 -6.91 -4.16
CA LEU A 110 -9.24 -7.08 -3.60
C LEU A 110 -8.18 -7.28 -4.68
N TYR A 111 -8.57 -7.91 -5.78
CA TYR A 111 -7.73 -8.28 -6.91
C TYR A 111 -8.57 -8.30 -8.20
N LEU A 112 -7.90 -8.14 -9.34
CA LEU A 112 -8.50 -8.13 -10.67
C LEU A 112 -8.21 -9.40 -11.47
N ALA A 113 -7.26 -10.24 -11.04
CA ALA A 113 -6.95 -11.50 -11.70
C ALA A 113 -8.21 -12.40 -11.77
N PRO A 114 -8.52 -13.03 -12.93
CA PRO A 114 -9.75 -13.82 -13.11
C PRO A 114 -9.63 -15.20 -12.45
N LEU A 115 -9.55 -15.22 -11.14
CA LEU A 115 -9.38 -16.44 -10.35
C LEU A 115 -10.64 -17.29 -10.35
N GLN A 116 -10.45 -18.59 -10.58
CA GLN A 116 -11.48 -19.60 -10.32
C GLN A 116 -11.32 -20.07 -8.87
N LYS A 117 -12.16 -19.53 -7.96
CA LYS A 117 -12.01 -19.71 -6.51
C LYS A 117 -11.91 -21.18 -6.10
N GLU A 118 -12.59 -22.07 -6.81
CA GLU A 118 -12.60 -23.50 -6.55
C GLU A 118 -11.28 -24.20 -6.88
N LYS A 119 -10.43 -23.55 -7.67
CA LYS A 119 -9.11 -24.07 -8.09
C LYS A 119 -7.95 -23.44 -7.34
N VAL A 120 -8.20 -22.44 -6.50
CA VAL A 120 -7.16 -21.77 -5.73
C VAL A 120 -7.15 -22.35 -4.32
N HIS A 121 -6.07 -23.06 -3.99
CA HIS A 121 -5.91 -23.71 -2.70
C HIS A 121 -4.78 -23.11 -1.87
N ARG A 122 -3.80 -22.50 -2.51
CA ARG A 122 -2.65 -21.87 -1.83
C ARG A 122 -2.41 -20.47 -2.39
N ILE A 123 -2.45 -19.51 -1.50
CA ILE A 123 -2.19 -18.09 -1.80
C ILE A 123 -0.95 -17.64 -1.02
N LEU A 124 -0.11 -16.86 -1.66
CA LEU A 124 0.96 -16.10 -1.01
C LEU A 124 0.69 -14.62 -1.20
N ASP A 125 0.70 -13.88 -0.12
CA ASP A 125 0.72 -12.41 -0.13
C ASP A 125 2.11 -11.92 0.31
N ILE A 126 2.71 -11.07 -0.51
CA ILE A 126 4.04 -10.51 -0.31
C ILE A 126 3.91 -9.08 0.20
N GLY A 127 4.50 -8.80 1.37
CA GLY A 127 4.42 -7.47 1.97
C GLY A 127 3.06 -7.20 2.60
N THR A 128 2.63 -8.10 3.48
CA THR A 128 1.29 -8.10 4.09
C THR A 128 0.96 -6.83 4.89
N GLY A 129 1.97 -6.09 5.35
CA GLY A 129 1.80 -4.88 6.15
C GLY A 129 1.05 -5.17 7.45
N THR A 130 -0.07 -4.52 7.69
CA THR A 130 -0.92 -4.70 8.89
C THR A 130 -1.71 -6.02 8.92
N GLY A 131 -1.61 -6.84 7.87
CA GLY A 131 -2.41 -8.06 7.75
C GLY A 131 -3.88 -7.83 7.34
N ILE A 132 -4.26 -6.60 7.02
CA ILE A 132 -5.66 -6.29 6.64
C ILE A 132 -6.06 -6.97 5.32
N CYS A 133 -5.10 -7.18 4.41
CA CYS A 133 -5.33 -7.91 3.17
C CYS A 133 -5.65 -9.38 3.45
N GLU A 134 -4.92 -10.02 4.38
CA GLU A 134 -5.12 -11.43 4.75
C GLU A 134 -6.47 -11.66 5.38
N VAL A 135 -6.91 -10.77 6.27
CA VAL A 135 -8.25 -10.86 6.85
C VAL A 135 -9.28 -10.82 5.71
N SER A 136 -9.12 -9.90 4.77
CA SER A 136 -10.01 -9.78 3.62
C SER A 136 -9.93 -11.00 2.69
N PHE A 137 -8.72 -11.53 2.42
CA PHE A 137 -8.56 -12.78 1.66
C PHE A 137 -9.12 -13.98 2.43
N ALA A 138 -8.85 -14.10 3.74
CA ALA A 138 -9.35 -15.18 4.56
C ALA A 138 -10.88 -15.23 4.57
N GLU A 139 -11.57 -14.10 4.67
CA GLU A 139 -13.03 -14.01 4.59
C GLU A 139 -13.56 -14.51 3.24
N VAL A 140 -12.90 -14.15 2.15
CA VAL A 140 -13.27 -14.58 0.79
C VAL A 140 -13.01 -16.07 0.58
N TRP A 141 -11.93 -16.63 1.19
CA TRP A 141 -11.46 -18.00 0.91
C TRP A 141 -11.72 -19.00 2.04
N MET A 142 -12.10 -18.58 3.26
CA MET A 142 -12.46 -19.50 4.36
C MET A 142 -13.57 -20.49 3.96
N ARG A 143 -14.41 -20.12 3.01
CA ARG A 143 -15.50 -20.98 2.51
C ARG A 143 -15.05 -22.06 1.52
N ALA A 144 -13.80 -22.01 1.06
CA ALA A 144 -13.29 -22.85 -0.03
C ALA A 144 -12.26 -23.91 0.39
N ASN A 145 -12.03 -24.15 1.70
CA ASN A 145 -11.03 -25.11 2.22
C ASN A 145 -9.58 -24.88 1.73
N GLY A 146 -9.23 -23.64 1.35
CA GLY A 146 -7.87 -23.27 0.93
C GLY A 146 -6.93 -22.97 2.11
N SER A 147 -5.63 -23.10 1.90
CA SER A 147 -4.59 -22.60 2.80
C SER A 147 -4.03 -21.28 2.28
N TYR A 148 -3.81 -20.35 3.18
CA TYR A 148 -3.24 -19.04 2.92
C TYR A 148 -1.90 -18.91 3.62
N THR A 149 -0.90 -18.35 2.93
CA THR A 149 0.39 -18.01 3.53
C THR A 149 0.68 -16.56 3.21
N GLY A 150 0.72 -15.71 4.23
CA GLY A 150 1.23 -14.36 4.13
C GLY A 150 2.73 -14.36 4.37
N ALA A 151 3.52 -13.84 3.44
CA ALA A 151 4.93 -13.57 3.67
C ALA A 151 5.09 -12.10 4.02
N ILE A 152 5.54 -11.84 5.23
CA ILE A 152 5.87 -10.48 5.68
C ILE A 152 7.29 -10.20 5.21
N GLU A 153 7.43 -9.30 4.27
CA GLU A 153 8.71 -8.69 4.01
C GLU A 153 8.94 -7.65 5.11
N MET A 154 9.81 -8.01 6.06
CA MET A 154 10.28 -7.16 7.15
C MET A 154 9.25 -6.79 8.24
N GLY A 155 9.13 -7.71 9.19
CA GLY A 155 8.98 -7.41 10.62
C GLY A 155 7.79 -6.56 11.04
N ASP A 156 6.57 -7.00 10.78
CA ASP A 156 5.43 -6.48 11.52
C ASP A 156 5.12 -7.39 12.70
N GLU A 157 4.98 -6.79 13.87
CA GLU A 157 4.48 -7.44 15.07
C GLU A 157 2.96 -7.54 14.91
N PHE A 158 2.45 -8.76 14.68
CA PHE A 158 1.03 -9.01 14.75
C PHE A 158 0.64 -9.20 16.20
N ASP A 159 0.03 -8.19 16.77
CA ASP A 159 -0.80 -8.36 17.94
C ASP A 159 -2.08 -9.09 17.49
N HIS A 160 -2.24 -10.34 17.93
CA HIS A 160 -3.36 -11.19 17.55
C HIS A 160 -4.67 -10.66 18.15
N ALA A 161 -5.39 -9.82 17.43
CA ALA A 161 -6.74 -9.40 17.79
C ALA A 161 -7.81 -10.25 17.07
N GLU A 162 -8.85 -10.65 17.76
CA GLU A 162 -9.99 -11.41 17.20
C GLU A 162 -10.74 -10.58 16.16
N VAL A 163 -11.04 -11.19 15.01
CA VAL A 163 -11.91 -10.60 14.00
C VAL A 163 -13.36 -10.62 14.53
N PRO A 164 -14.01 -9.48 14.75
CA PRO A 164 -15.44 -9.48 15.05
C PRO A 164 -16.21 -9.93 13.83
N SER A 165 -17.17 -10.85 14.00
CA SER A 165 -18.15 -11.18 12.97
C SER A 165 -18.98 -9.93 12.64
N LEU A 166 -18.78 -9.38 11.44
CA LEU A 166 -19.58 -8.26 10.94
C LEU A 166 -21.01 -8.73 10.65
N PRO A 167 -22.03 -7.96 11.10
CA PRO A 167 -23.40 -8.24 10.72
C PRO A 167 -23.60 -7.89 9.24
N SER A 168 -24.21 -8.83 8.52
CA SER A 168 -24.67 -8.63 7.15
C SER A 168 -25.75 -7.55 7.13
N SER A 169 -25.49 -6.38 6.59
CA SER A 169 -26.48 -5.57 5.84
C SER A 169 -25.99 -4.14 5.56
N ASN A 170 -26.17 -3.74 4.31
CA ASN A 170 -26.37 -2.40 3.77
C ASN A 170 -26.17 -1.22 4.73
N SER A 171 -25.09 -0.47 4.56
CA SER A 171 -25.12 0.95 4.94
C SER A 171 -24.11 1.75 4.12
N SER A 172 -24.63 2.75 3.44
CA SER A 172 -23.92 3.89 2.89
C SER A 172 -22.91 4.43 3.90
N LEU A 173 -21.65 4.46 3.53
CA LEU A 173 -20.57 5.13 4.29
C LEU A 173 -20.79 6.63 4.24
N LEU A 174 -21.59 7.14 5.19
CA LEU A 174 -21.55 8.52 5.63
C LEU A 174 -20.35 8.64 6.58
N MET A 175 -19.34 9.41 6.18
CA MET A 175 -18.23 9.80 7.04
C MET A 175 -18.76 10.53 8.27
N PRO A 176 -18.52 10.05 9.51
CA PRO A 176 -18.87 10.83 10.69
C PRO A 176 -17.86 11.94 10.86
N THR A 177 -18.34 13.18 10.79
CA THR A 177 -17.62 14.33 11.32
C THR A 177 -17.41 14.16 12.81
N GLY A 178 -16.13 14.09 13.21
CA GLY A 178 -15.67 14.34 14.57
C GLY A 178 -16.22 13.43 15.67
N HIS A 179 -15.64 12.27 15.81
CA HIS A 179 -15.31 11.64 17.12
C HIS A 179 -14.53 10.37 16.77
N ARG A 180 -13.23 10.36 17.10
CA ARG A 180 -12.50 9.10 17.27
C ARG A 180 -13.16 8.35 18.43
N GLN A 181 -14.13 7.49 18.16
CA GLN A 181 -14.31 6.33 19.01
C GLN A 181 -13.16 5.39 18.64
N ARG A 182 -12.14 5.40 19.50
CA ARG A 182 -11.23 4.28 19.67
C ARG A 182 -12.12 3.04 19.74
N LEU A 183 -12.14 2.26 18.69
CA LEU A 183 -12.51 0.86 18.82
C LEU A 183 -11.39 0.29 19.70
N GLU A 184 -11.65 0.21 21.00
CA GLU A 184 -10.87 -0.59 21.93
C GLU A 184 -10.97 -2.01 21.41
N CYS A 185 -9.96 -2.39 20.63
CA CYS A 185 -9.78 -3.75 20.15
C CYS A 185 -9.12 -4.52 21.30
N ASP A 186 -9.91 -4.73 22.36
CA ASP A 186 -9.56 -5.54 23.53
C ASP A 186 -10.01 -6.98 23.24
N SER A 187 -9.42 -7.59 22.21
CA SER A 187 -9.46 -9.04 22.00
C SER A 187 -8.38 -9.43 21.01
N ALA A 188 -7.51 -10.34 21.41
CA ALA A 188 -6.50 -10.93 20.55
C ALA A 188 -7.12 -11.39 19.21
N ARG A 189 -6.68 -10.83 18.07
CA ARG A 189 -7.13 -11.31 16.76
C ARG A 189 -6.68 -12.74 16.63
N VAL A 190 -7.62 -13.67 16.60
CA VAL A 190 -7.31 -15.07 16.36
C VAL A 190 -7.02 -15.19 14.87
N THR A 191 -5.76 -15.44 14.52
CA THR A 191 -5.39 -15.77 13.15
C THR A 191 -6.23 -16.96 12.67
N PRO A 192 -6.93 -16.86 11.54
CA PRO A 192 -7.68 -17.99 11.01
C PRO A 192 -6.77 -19.23 10.86
N PRO A 193 -7.25 -20.44 11.15
CA PRO A 193 -6.40 -21.64 11.21
C PRO A 193 -5.75 -22.02 9.87
N ASN A 194 -6.20 -21.42 8.79
CA ASN A 194 -5.67 -21.60 7.43
C ASN A 194 -4.74 -20.45 6.99
N VAL A 195 -4.43 -19.51 7.89
CA VAL A 195 -3.50 -18.40 7.64
C VAL A 195 -2.21 -18.65 8.40
N LYS A 196 -1.08 -18.40 7.74
CA LYS A 196 0.25 -18.48 8.34
C LYS A 196 1.03 -17.22 7.94
N PHE A 197 1.64 -16.58 8.92
CA PHE A 197 2.58 -15.48 8.69
C PHE A 197 4.02 -16.00 8.77
N GLU A 198 4.85 -15.55 7.86
CA GLU A 198 6.28 -15.88 7.81
C GLU A 198 7.08 -14.60 7.62
N ILE A 199 8.13 -14.40 8.42
CA ILE A 199 9.13 -13.35 8.19
C ILE A 199 10.18 -13.93 7.26
N ASP A 200 10.26 -13.43 6.03
CA ASP A 200 11.21 -13.87 5.04
C ASP A 200 11.66 -12.70 4.16
N ASP A 201 12.73 -12.90 3.41
CA ASP A 201 13.24 -11.94 2.44
C ASP A 201 12.90 -12.41 1.02
N VAL A 202 11.93 -11.76 0.40
CA VAL A 202 11.43 -12.12 -0.94
C VAL A 202 12.48 -11.94 -2.05
N GLU A 203 13.56 -11.20 -1.79
CA GLU A 203 14.70 -11.09 -2.71
C GLU A 203 15.72 -12.24 -2.51
N SER A 204 15.61 -13.04 -1.44
CA SER A 204 16.37 -14.27 -1.22
C SER A 204 15.77 -15.45 -1.98
N PRO A 205 16.47 -16.61 -2.07
CA PRO A 205 15.90 -17.83 -2.63
C PRO A 205 14.69 -18.31 -1.84
N TRP A 206 13.56 -18.52 -2.48
CA TRP A 206 12.34 -19.01 -1.85
C TRP A 206 12.46 -20.51 -1.56
N LEU A 207 12.19 -20.90 -0.31
CA LEU A 207 12.33 -22.28 0.18
C LEU A 207 10.96 -22.94 0.49
N HIS A 208 9.89 -22.48 -0.12
CA HIS A 208 8.57 -23.07 0.09
C HIS A 208 8.52 -24.52 -0.43
N PRO A 209 8.01 -25.47 0.38
CA PRO A 209 7.95 -26.88 -0.02
C PRO A 209 6.95 -27.17 -1.12
N SER A 210 6.02 -26.27 -1.36
CA SER A 210 4.95 -26.39 -2.38
C SER A 210 4.70 -25.07 -3.05
N LYS A 211 4.33 -25.10 -4.32
CA LYS A 211 3.98 -23.93 -5.13
C LYS A 211 2.61 -23.38 -4.76
N PHE A 212 2.30 -22.20 -5.27
CA PHE A 212 1.09 -21.44 -5.02
C PHE A 212 0.19 -21.41 -6.28
N ASP A 213 -1.09 -21.23 -6.07
CA ASP A 213 -2.08 -21.06 -7.14
C ASP A 213 -2.31 -19.57 -7.44
N PHE A 214 -2.09 -18.73 -6.43
CA PHE A 214 -2.12 -17.29 -6.56
C PHE A 214 -1.01 -16.67 -5.72
N ILE A 215 -0.26 -15.73 -6.31
CA ILE A 215 0.72 -14.90 -5.59
C ILE A 215 0.35 -13.44 -5.82
N PHE A 216 0.23 -12.72 -4.73
CA PHE A 216 -0.21 -11.34 -4.68
C PHE A 216 0.87 -10.46 -4.05
N SER A 217 1.01 -9.24 -4.54
CA SER A 217 1.84 -8.23 -3.87
C SER A 217 1.22 -6.84 -4.01
N ARG A 218 1.36 -6.02 -2.98
CA ARG A 218 0.81 -4.68 -2.98
C ARG A 218 1.72 -3.69 -2.28
N TYR A 219 1.91 -2.51 -2.90
CA TYR A 219 2.51 -1.32 -2.31
C TYR A 219 3.98 -1.51 -1.87
N LEU A 220 4.78 -2.16 -2.71
CA LEU A 220 6.21 -2.45 -2.47
C LEU A 220 7.16 -1.43 -3.11
N ALA A 221 6.64 -0.36 -3.73
CA ALA A 221 7.44 0.70 -4.33
C ALA A 221 8.46 1.27 -3.34
N GLY A 222 9.72 1.37 -3.76
CA GLY A 222 10.83 1.83 -2.91
C GLY A 222 11.39 0.77 -1.95
N SER A 223 10.79 -0.44 -1.87
CA SER A 223 11.25 -1.50 -0.98
C SER A 223 12.10 -2.55 -1.69
N ILE A 224 11.81 -2.83 -2.95
CA ILE A 224 12.45 -3.88 -3.74
C ILE A 224 13.64 -3.33 -4.52
N GLY A 225 14.79 -4.02 -4.45
CA GLY A 225 16.00 -3.69 -5.20
C GLY A 225 16.04 -4.34 -6.59
N ASP A 226 15.58 -5.58 -6.73
CA ASP A 226 15.59 -6.32 -8.00
C ASP A 226 14.19 -6.83 -8.35
N TRP A 227 13.34 -5.95 -8.85
CA TRP A 227 11.99 -6.28 -9.31
C TRP A 227 11.95 -7.40 -10.37
N PRO A 228 12.78 -7.39 -11.42
CA PRO A 228 12.82 -8.50 -12.36
C PRO A 228 13.09 -9.85 -11.72
N LYS A 229 13.94 -9.89 -10.68
CA LYS A 229 14.20 -11.11 -9.91
C LYS A 229 12.99 -11.52 -9.08
N LEU A 230 12.34 -10.58 -8.39
CA LEU A 230 11.13 -10.85 -7.63
C LEU A 230 10.04 -11.44 -8.53
N VAL A 231 9.78 -10.82 -9.69
CA VAL A 231 8.76 -11.30 -10.64
C VAL A 231 9.11 -12.70 -11.15
N ARG A 232 10.39 -13.02 -11.40
CA ARG A 232 10.82 -14.39 -11.76
C ARG A 232 10.62 -15.36 -10.61
N ASN A 233 10.96 -14.99 -9.36
CA ASN A 233 10.70 -15.82 -8.19
C ASN A 233 9.21 -16.14 -8.06
N VAL A 234 8.34 -15.13 -8.27
CA VAL A 234 6.88 -15.33 -8.30
C VAL A 234 6.48 -16.34 -9.38
N TYR A 235 6.97 -16.16 -10.61
CA TYR A 235 6.70 -17.09 -11.71
C TYR A 235 7.13 -18.52 -11.37
N ASP A 236 8.34 -18.69 -10.87
CA ASP A 236 8.91 -20.01 -10.56
C ASP A 236 8.12 -20.75 -9.47
N ASN A 237 7.57 -20.01 -8.51
CA ASN A 237 6.83 -20.56 -7.38
C ASN A 237 5.32 -20.70 -7.60
N LEU A 238 4.80 -20.36 -8.77
CA LEU A 238 3.42 -20.64 -9.17
C LEU A 238 3.26 -22.06 -9.74
N ASN A 239 2.10 -22.67 -9.47
CA ASN A 239 1.63 -23.85 -10.19
C ASN A 239 1.32 -23.50 -11.66
N PRO A 240 1.43 -24.44 -12.62
CA PRO A 240 0.89 -24.23 -13.97
C PRO A 240 -0.57 -23.83 -13.92
N GLY A 241 -0.97 -22.81 -14.67
CA GLY A 241 -2.32 -22.23 -14.63
C GLY A 241 -2.56 -21.27 -13.48
N GLY A 242 -1.63 -21.13 -12.51
CA GLY A 242 -1.70 -20.17 -11.42
C GLY A 242 -1.52 -18.72 -11.87
N TRP A 243 -1.96 -17.79 -11.06
CA TRP A 243 -1.94 -16.36 -11.35
C TRP A 243 -1.02 -15.59 -10.42
N ALA A 244 -0.48 -14.50 -10.91
CA ALA A 244 0.14 -13.46 -10.08
C ALA A 244 -0.53 -12.13 -10.31
N GLU A 245 -0.61 -11.30 -9.27
CA GLU A 245 -1.06 -9.91 -9.38
C GLU A 245 -0.17 -9.00 -8.56
N PHE A 246 0.23 -7.89 -9.17
CA PHE A 246 1.06 -6.85 -8.60
C PHE A 246 0.28 -5.54 -8.63
N GLN A 247 0.09 -4.93 -7.46
CA GLN A 247 -0.60 -3.68 -7.29
C GLN A 247 0.37 -2.65 -6.70
N ASP A 248 0.79 -1.66 -7.49
CA ASP A 248 1.79 -0.73 -7.00
C ASP A 248 1.64 0.69 -7.53
N TYR A 249 2.28 1.62 -6.86
CA TYR A 249 2.18 3.04 -7.12
C TYR A 249 3.39 3.55 -7.94
N ASP A 250 3.16 4.55 -8.80
CA ASP A 250 4.21 5.35 -9.42
C ASP A 250 4.38 6.62 -8.60
N PHE A 251 5.47 6.72 -7.84
CA PHE A 251 5.72 7.90 -7.01
C PHE A 251 5.98 9.19 -7.82
N LEU A 252 6.04 9.14 -9.15
CA LEU A 252 6.15 10.35 -9.96
C LEU A 252 4.79 11.04 -10.09
N PHE A 253 4.66 12.19 -9.48
CA PHE A 253 3.47 13.03 -9.64
C PHE A 253 3.46 13.74 -10.99
N LYS A 254 2.28 13.82 -11.59
CA LYS A 254 2.01 14.38 -12.92
C LYS A 254 0.91 15.42 -12.85
N SER A 255 0.76 16.20 -13.90
CA SER A 255 -0.32 17.17 -14.09
C SER A 255 -0.69 17.23 -15.57
N ASP A 256 -1.98 17.12 -15.88
CA ASP A 256 -2.45 17.17 -17.27
C ASP A 256 -2.59 18.61 -17.78
N ASP A 257 -2.80 19.57 -16.90
CA ASP A 257 -2.99 20.98 -17.23
C ASP A 257 -1.74 21.85 -17.07
N GLY A 258 -0.62 21.24 -16.65
CA GLY A 258 0.65 21.92 -16.43
C GLY A 258 0.66 22.87 -15.23
N SER A 259 -0.32 22.78 -14.34
CA SER A 259 -0.35 23.59 -13.11
C SER A 259 0.73 23.15 -12.09
N TYR A 260 1.15 21.89 -12.11
CA TYR A 260 2.22 21.34 -11.26
C TYR A 260 3.58 21.51 -11.93
N LYS A 261 4.47 22.29 -11.33
CA LYS A 261 5.72 22.75 -11.95
C LYS A 261 6.93 22.61 -11.04
N GLU A 262 8.13 22.73 -11.62
CA GLU A 262 9.43 22.58 -10.95
C GLU A 262 9.66 23.57 -9.79
N GLU A 263 9.03 24.76 -9.82
CA GLU A 263 9.13 25.75 -8.75
C GLU A 263 8.39 25.35 -7.47
N HIS A 264 7.44 24.37 -7.53
CA HIS A 264 6.74 23.91 -6.35
C HIS A 264 7.64 23.09 -5.43
N HIS A 265 7.55 23.32 -4.14
CA HIS A 265 8.26 22.53 -3.13
C HIS A 265 7.85 21.06 -3.17
N THR A 266 6.59 20.78 -3.49
CA THR A 266 6.07 19.41 -3.68
C THR A 266 6.78 18.71 -4.84
N TRP A 267 7.00 19.40 -5.97
CA TRP A 267 7.74 18.85 -7.11
C TRP A 267 9.20 18.54 -6.73
N GLN A 268 9.87 19.50 -6.06
CA GLN A 268 11.26 19.36 -5.62
C GLN A 268 11.42 18.23 -4.61
N TRP A 269 10.49 18.07 -3.68
CA TRP A 269 10.47 16.97 -2.73
C TRP A 269 10.27 15.64 -3.46
N ASN A 270 9.27 15.56 -4.32
CA ASN A 270 8.90 14.33 -5.02
C ASN A 270 10.05 13.80 -5.90
N THR A 271 10.68 14.68 -6.70
CA THR A 271 11.81 14.29 -7.55
C THR A 271 13.04 13.90 -6.73
N GLN A 272 13.36 14.64 -5.66
CA GLN A 272 14.48 14.30 -4.78
C GLN A 272 14.27 12.97 -4.04
N PHE A 273 13.02 12.64 -3.66
CA PHE A 273 12.68 11.35 -3.07
C PHE A 273 12.97 10.20 -4.06
N ILE A 274 12.51 10.35 -5.31
CA ILE A 274 12.75 9.36 -6.37
C ILE A 274 14.24 9.19 -6.62
N ASP A 275 14.99 10.29 -6.79
CA ASP A 275 16.44 10.24 -7.04
C ASP A 275 17.20 9.59 -5.87
N ALA A 276 16.79 9.89 -4.64
CA ALA A 276 17.40 9.31 -3.45
C ALA A 276 17.17 7.79 -3.37
N THR A 277 15.96 7.32 -3.60
CA THR A 277 15.65 5.87 -3.59
C THR A 277 16.38 5.13 -4.70
N VAL A 278 16.42 5.69 -5.91
CA VAL A 278 17.17 5.13 -7.04
C VAL A 278 18.67 5.05 -6.74
N SER A 279 19.24 6.07 -6.06
CA SER A 279 20.68 6.09 -5.72
C SER A 279 21.11 4.95 -4.81
N ILE A 280 20.19 4.38 -4.04
CA ILE A 280 20.43 3.21 -3.17
C ILE A 280 19.91 1.90 -3.78
N GLY A 281 19.58 1.91 -5.09
CA GLY A 281 19.11 0.73 -5.81
C GLY A 281 17.69 0.30 -5.48
N ARG A 282 16.84 1.21 -4.95
CA ARG A 282 15.42 0.94 -4.67
C ARG A 282 14.53 1.57 -5.73
N GLU A 283 13.66 0.78 -6.32
CA GLU A 283 12.76 1.24 -7.37
C GLU A 283 11.48 1.83 -6.75
N SER A 284 11.33 3.16 -6.82
CA SER A 284 10.15 3.87 -6.34
C SER A 284 9.06 4.05 -7.41
N ARG A 285 9.33 3.58 -8.62
CA ARG A 285 8.41 3.68 -9.75
C ARG A 285 8.23 2.33 -10.46
N PRO A 286 7.85 1.26 -9.75
CA PRO A 286 7.69 -0.05 -10.36
C PRO A 286 6.48 -0.09 -11.31
N GLY A 287 5.37 0.59 -10.97
CA GLY A 287 4.11 0.53 -11.68
C GLY A 287 4.22 0.54 -13.21
N PRO A 288 4.84 1.56 -13.83
CA PRO A 288 4.99 1.63 -15.29
C PRO A 288 5.86 0.51 -15.92
N LYS A 289 6.64 -0.21 -15.11
CA LYS A 289 7.59 -1.23 -15.54
C LYS A 289 7.08 -2.65 -15.32
N LEU A 290 6.08 -2.83 -14.43
CA LEU A 290 5.55 -4.13 -14.02
C LEU A 290 5.12 -4.99 -15.21
N GLU A 291 4.37 -4.43 -16.17
CA GLU A 291 3.88 -5.19 -17.32
C GLU A 291 5.03 -5.84 -18.11
N GLN A 292 6.09 -5.07 -18.35
CA GLN A 292 7.23 -5.59 -19.09
C GLN A 292 7.95 -6.69 -18.31
N TRP A 293 8.18 -6.50 -17.01
CA TRP A 293 8.82 -7.52 -16.16
C TRP A 293 7.99 -8.81 -16.06
N VAL A 294 6.67 -8.68 -15.98
CA VAL A 294 5.74 -9.82 -15.95
C VAL A 294 5.81 -10.59 -17.28
N ARG A 295 5.80 -9.90 -18.41
CA ARG A 295 5.95 -10.53 -19.74
C ARG A 295 7.32 -11.19 -19.90
N ASP A 296 8.40 -10.53 -19.49
CA ASP A 296 9.77 -11.04 -19.58
C ASP A 296 10.00 -12.30 -18.72
N ALA A 297 9.28 -12.41 -17.59
CA ALA A 297 9.29 -13.61 -16.76
C ALA A 297 8.57 -14.82 -17.37
N GLY A 298 7.81 -14.62 -18.47
CA GLY A 298 7.13 -15.69 -19.20
C GLY A 298 5.64 -15.84 -18.90
N PHE A 299 5.03 -14.90 -18.18
CA PHE A 299 3.58 -14.91 -17.96
C PHE A 299 2.82 -14.71 -19.27
N VAL A 300 1.69 -15.40 -19.39
CA VAL A 300 0.69 -15.25 -20.45
C VAL A 300 -0.55 -14.56 -19.89
N ASN A 301 -1.49 -14.17 -20.76
CA ASN A 301 -2.74 -13.51 -20.35
C ASN A 301 -2.50 -12.26 -19.48
N VAL A 302 -1.42 -11.55 -19.77
CA VAL A 302 -1.01 -10.33 -19.02
C VAL A 302 -1.98 -9.20 -19.30
N ARG A 303 -2.48 -8.57 -18.24
CA ARG A 303 -3.28 -7.34 -18.30
C ARG A 303 -2.66 -6.28 -17.39
N HIS A 304 -2.79 -5.03 -17.80
CA HIS A 304 -2.31 -3.88 -17.05
C HIS A 304 -3.41 -2.82 -16.99
N PHE A 305 -3.72 -2.39 -15.78
CA PHE A 305 -4.67 -1.31 -15.48
C PHE A 305 -3.92 -0.18 -14.79
N VAL A 306 -4.30 1.05 -15.13
CA VAL A 306 -3.70 2.25 -14.56
C VAL A 306 -4.82 3.14 -14.04
N HIS A 307 -4.78 3.50 -12.76
CA HIS A 307 -5.78 4.33 -12.12
C HIS A 307 -5.14 5.66 -11.69
N LYS A 308 -5.71 6.78 -12.15
CA LYS A 308 -5.27 8.09 -11.68
C LYS A 308 -5.72 8.32 -10.24
N TRP A 309 -4.79 8.65 -9.38
CA TRP A 309 -5.04 9.08 -8.02
C TRP A 309 -4.75 10.57 -7.89
N PRO A 310 -5.74 11.45 -8.02
CA PRO A 310 -5.56 12.88 -7.77
C PRO A 310 -5.01 13.12 -6.37
N ILE A 311 -4.26 14.20 -6.20
CA ILE A 311 -3.80 14.66 -4.88
C ILE A 311 -4.62 15.90 -4.54
N GLY A 312 -5.69 15.68 -3.79
CA GLY A 312 -6.67 16.72 -3.44
C GLY A 312 -7.98 16.63 -4.23
N PRO A 313 -9.03 17.33 -3.77
CA PRO A 313 -10.38 17.25 -4.30
C PRO A 313 -10.60 18.17 -5.52
N TRP A 314 -9.58 18.40 -6.32
CA TRP A 314 -9.60 19.28 -7.47
C TRP A 314 -10.39 18.74 -8.69
N PRO A 315 -10.57 17.42 -8.91
CA PRO A 315 -11.36 16.93 -10.03
C PRO A 315 -12.84 17.33 -9.88
N LYS A 316 -13.49 17.57 -11.00
CA LYS A 316 -14.93 17.86 -11.08
C LYS A 316 -15.78 16.62 -10.82
N ASP A 317 -15.32 15.49 -11.32
CA ASP A 317 -15.98 14.20 -11.13
C ASP A 317 -15.98 13.80 -9.65
N ALA A 318 -17.14 13.39 -9.13
CA ALA A 318 -17.33 13.10 -7.71
C ALA A 318 -16.49 11.90 -7.22
N TYR A 319 -16.33 10.88 -8.06
CA TYR A 319 -15.52 9.71 -7.73
C TYR A 319 -14.05 10.09 -7.60
N TYR A 320 -13.49 10.79 -8.59
CA TYR A 320 -12.10 11.25 -8.55
C TYR A 320 -11.84 12.32 -7.48
N LYS A 321 -12.87 13.11 -7.13
CA LYS A 321 -12.81 14.06 -6.01
C LYS A 321 -12.63 13.32 -4.68
N ASP A 322 -13.37 12.24 -4.47
CA ASP A 322 -13.28 11.40 -3.28
C ASP A 322 -11.95 10.66 -3.21
N ILE A 323 -11.51 10.02 -4.31
CA ILE A 323 -10.19 9.40 -4.42
C ILE A 323 -9.10 10.41 -4.10
N GLY A 324 -9.20 11.62 -4.66
CA GLY A 324 -8.23 12.69 -4.46
C GLY A 324 -8.17 13.18 -3.01
N MET A 325 -9.30 13.27 -2.33
CA MET A 325 -9.33 13.62 -0.91
C MET A 325 -8.67 12.54 -0.05
N CYS A 326 -9.01 11.28 -0.30
CA CYS A 326 -8.40 10.15 0.42
C CYS A 326 -6.88 10.10 0.18
N ASN A 327 -6.44 10.26 -1.09
CA ASN A 327 -5.02 10.27 -1.43
C ASN A 327 -4.27 11.45 -0.79
N LEU A 328 -4.87 12.63 -0.71
CA LEU A 328 -4.28 13.78 -0.01
C LEU A 328 -4.10 13.49 1.49
N ILE A 329 -5.09 12.89 2.15
CA ILE A 329 -5.02 12.55 3.57
C ILE A 329 -3.87 11.58 3.83
N GLN A 330 -3.85 10.42 3.13
CA GLN A 330 -2.81 9.41 3.32
C GLN A 330 -1.40 9.95 3.00
N LEU A 331 -1.28 10.84 2.00
CA LEU A 331 -0.01 11.47 1.66
C LEU A 331 0.46 12.44 2.76
N LEU A 332 -0.45 13.25 3.32
CA LEU A 332 -0.11 14.18 4.40
C LEU A 332 0.29 13.44 5.68
N ASP A 333 -0.39 12.35 6.01
CA ASP A 333 -0.09 11.50 7.17
C ASP A 333 1.25 10.77 6.99
N GLY A 334 1.52 10.25 5.79
CA GLY A 334 2.75 9.54 5.47
C GLY A 334 3.96 10.42 5.14
N LEU A 335 3.80 11.74 5.02
CA LEU A 335 4.83 12.62 4.45
C LEU A 335 6.16 12.58 5.21
N GLU A 336 6.15 12.53 6.55
CA GLU A 336 7.35 12.37 7.38
C GLU A 336 7.89 10.95 7.31
N ALA A 337 7.00 9.95 7.37
CA ALA A 337 7.34 8.54 7.29
C ALA A 337 8.12 8.20 6.00
N PHE A 338 7.67 8.73 4.86
CA PHE A 338 8.37 8.54 3.58
C PHE A 338 9.69 9.28 3.52
N THR A 339 9.82 10.43 4.18
CA THR A 339 10.89 11.39 3.88
C THR A 339 12.06 11.30 4.84
N LEU A 340 11.81 11.23 6.16
CA LEU A 340 12.86 11.44 7.15
C LEU A 340 14.03 10.48 6.97
N ARG A 341 13.76 9.18 6.92
CA ARG A 341 14.82 8.19 6.80
C ARG A 341 15.56 8.28 5.47
N VAL A 342 14.86 8.58 4.37
CA VAL A 342 15.47 8.73 3.04
C VAL A 342 16.31 10.00 2.99
N PHE A 343 15.80 11.14 3.42
CA PHE A 343 16.52 12.40 3.27
C PHE A 343 17.64 12.56 4.30
N CYS A 344 17.44 12.14 5.55
CA CYS A 344 18.50 12.19 6.55
C CYS A 344 19.54 11.07 6.32
N GLY A 345 19.09 9.85 6.02
CA GLY A 345 19.96 8.69 5.85
C GLY A 345 20.71 8.66 4.52
N VAL A 346 20.02 8.91 3.39
CA VAL A 346 20.60 8.83 2.04
C VAL A 346 21.20 10.16 1.62
N LEU A 347 20.43 11.25 1.70
CA LEU A 347 20.89 12.58 1.26
C LEU A 347 21.72 13.30 2.33
N GLN A 348 21.83 12.75 3.54
CA GLN A 348 22.58 13.32 4.67
C GLN A 348 22.11 14.75 5.01
N TRP A 349 20.81 15.02 4.87
CA TRP A 349 20.27 16.32 5.26
C TRP A 349 20.04 16.39 6.76
N PRO A 350 20.34 17.55 7.39
CA PRO A 350 19.92 17.77 8.76
C PRO A 350 18.40 17.68 8.89
N GLU A 351 17.90 17.02 9.93
CA GLU A 351 16.47 16.84 10.19
C GLU A 351 15.68 18.14 10.14
N ALA A 352 16.20 19.20 10.78
CA ALA A 352 15.58 20.52 10.75
C ALA A 352 15.36 21.06 9.32
N LYS A 353 16.30 20.77 8.39
CA LYS A 353 16.14 21.14 6.97
C LYS A 353 15.02 20.37 6.31
N VAL A 354 14.92 19.08 6.62
CA VAL A 354 13.85 18.21 6.09
C VAL A 354 12.48 18.70 6.59
N LEU A 355 12.34 18.93 7.88
CA LEU A 355 11.09 19.42 8.48
C LEU A 355 10.63 20.77 7.90
N VAL A 356 11.55 21.70 7.66
CA VAL A 356 11.25 22.99 6.99
C VAL A 356 10.74 22.76 5.56
N MET A 357 11.34 21.83 4.81
CA MET A 357 10.86 21.47 3.48
C MET A 357 9.47 20.86 3.55
N LEU A 358 9.26 19.90 4.45
CA LEU A 358 7.97 19.24 4.61
C LEU A 358 6.85 20.20 5.03
N ALA A 359 7.15 21.20 5.83
CA ALA A 359 6.18 22.25 6.18
C ALA A 359 5.71 23.02 4.94
N LYS A 360 6.62 23.30 3.99
CA LYS A 360 6.26 23.95 2.72
C LYS A 360 5.45 23.04 1.81
N VAL A 361 5.86 21.76 1.69
CA VAL A 361 5.11 20.74 0.93
C VAL A 361 3.69 20.60 1.47
N ARG A 362 3.53 20.49 2.81
CA ARG A 362 2.20 20.43 3.44
C ARG A 362 1.35 21.67 3.16
N ALA A 363 1.97 22.85 3.17
CA ALA A 363 1.27 24.09 2.88
C ALA A 363 0.76 24.13 1.43
N GLU A 364 1.58 23.72 0.45
CA GLU A 364 1.19 23.65 -0.96
C GLU A 364 0.07 22.62 -1.19
N LEU A 365 0.22 21.41 -0.66
CA LEU A 365 -0.77 20.34 -0.79
C LEU A 365 -2.13 20.75 -0.19
N LYS A 366 -2.13 21.38 0.98
CA LYS A 366 -3.35 21.88 1.64
C LYS A 366 -3.96 23.07 0.91
N ALA A 367 -3.15 23.91 0.26
CA ALA A 367 -3.64 25.05 -0.52
C ALA A 367 -4.30 24.62 -1.82
N GLY A 368 -3.95 23.44 -2.38
CA GLY A 368 -4.57 22.90 -3.60
C GLY A 368 -4.39 23.81 -4.82
N THR A 369 -3.24 24.50 -4.93
CA THR A 369 -3.00 25.50 -5.99
C THR A 369 -2.59 24.89 -7.33
N PHE A 370 -2.34 23.58 -7.36
CA PHE A 370 -2.02 22.82 -8.56
C PHE A 370 -2.80 21.50 -8.58
N HIS A 371 -2.98 20.96 -9.78
CA HIS A 371 -3.75 19.74 -10.03
C HIS A 371 -2.80 18.60 -10.36
N SER A 372 -2.29 17.95 -9.33
CA SER A 372 -1.39 16.81 -9.48
C SER A 372 -2.09 15.49 -9.18
N TYR A 373 -1.55 14.42 -9.76
CA TYR A 373 -1.95 13.04 -9.50
C TYR A 373 -0.76 12.10 -9.58
N GLY A 374 -0.83 10.96 -8.91
CA GLY A 374 0.01 9.80 -9.15
C GLY A 374 -0.79 8.70 -9.84
N ASN A 375 -0.11 7.69 -10.34
CA ASN A 375 -0.76 6.53 -10.95
C ASN A 375 -0.63 5.31 -10.04
N PHE A 376 -1.74 4.62 -9.82
CA PHE A 376 -1.79 3.30 -9.21
C PHE A 376 -1.94 2.26 -10.32
N HIS A 377 -1.09 1.27 -10.33
CA HIS A 377 -0.99 0.25 -11.38
C HIS A 377 -1.40 -1.10 -10.83
N VAL A 378 -2.19 -1.84 -11.60
CA VAL A 378 -2.51 -3.24 -11.35
C VAL A 378 -2.07 -4.05 -12.55
N VAL A 379 -1.17 -5.00 -12.34
CA VAL A 379 -0.71 -5.90 -13.40
C VAL A 379 -0.90 -7.33 -12.93
N TYR A 380 -1.61 -8.13 -13.71
CA TYR A 380 -1.71 -9.56 -13.47
C TYR A 380 -1.27 -10.38 -14.68
N GLY A 381 -0.86 -11.61 -14.41
CA GLY A 381 -0.49 -12.57 -15.44
C GLY A 381 -0.67 -14.01 -14.98
N GLN A 382 -0.78 -14.92 -15.93
CA GLN A 382 -0.97 -16.35 -15.69
C GLN A 382 0.28 -17.13 -16.05
N LYS A 383 0.68 -18.07 -15.21
CA LYS A 383 1.69 -19.07 -15.57
C LYS A 383 1.10 -20.08 -16.53
N ALA A 384 1.76 -20.32 -17.68
CA ALA A 384 1.35 -21.29 -18.68
C ALA A 384 1.35 -22.75 -18.15
#